data_e1e4d7cb64aaf9184d061dc678395c0c
#
_entry.id   e1e4d7cb64aaf9184d061dc678395c0c
#
_cell.length_a   1.000
_cell.length_b   1.000
_cell.length_c   1.000
_cell.angle_alpha   90.00
_cell.angle_beta   90.00
_cell.angle_gamma   90.00
#
_symmetry.space_group_name_H-M   'P 1'
#
loop_
_entity.id
_entity.type
_entity.pdbx_description
1 polymer ?
#
loop_
_entity_poly.entity_id
_entity_poly.type
_entity_poly.pdbx_seq_one_letter_code
_entity_poly.pdbx_strand_id
1 'polypeptide(L)'
;MRKERKKMEQGKIFKFHNDLDTDQIIASQYLLLPNLDEMKGHTFESLDPDFSKKVKPGDFVVGGENFGCGSSREQAPGVLKALGVKAVIAKSFARIFFRNAINIGLPAIVCKDLPDAVKTGDTLELHMSEGTAVANGKTYSCTKLPEYMQNILNQGGLIASLNREEE
;
A
#
# COMPACT_ATOMS: atom_id res chain seq x y z
N MET A 1 -25.37 7.84 3.60
CA MET A 1 -24.66 6.57 3.77
C MET A 1 -23.86 6.17 2.53
N ARG A 2 -24.43 6.18 1.33
CA ARG A 2 -23.67 5.92 0.10
C ARG A 2 -22.55 6.92 -0.17
N LYS A 3 -22.75 8.20 0.15
CA LYS A 3 -21.74 9.26 -0.03
C LYS A 3 -20.57 9.12 0.94
N GLU A 4 -20.80 8.64 2.14
CA GLU A 4 -19.76 8.42 3.14
C GLU A 4 -18.89 7.21 2.81
N ARG A 5 -19.50 6.12 2.32
CA ARG A 5 -18.76 4.95 1.83
C ARG A 5 -17.83 5.30 0.67
N LYS A 6 -18.32 6.12 -0.28
CA LYS A 6 -17.50 6.57 -1.41
C LYS A 6 -16.32 7.42 -0.97
N LYS A 7 -16.52 8.32 0.01
CA LYS A 7 -15.44 9.14 0.57
C LYS A 7 -14.37 8.30 1.27
N MET A 8 -14.77 7.24 1.99
CA MET A 8 -13.85 6.36 2.72
C MET A 8 -13.05 5.45 1.79
N GLU A 9 -13.55 5.20 0.57
CA GLU A 9 -12.89 4.35 -0.42
C GLU A 9 -12.01 5.14 -1.38
N GLN A 10 -12.05 6.47 -1.33
CA GLN A 10 -11.30 7.36 -2.21
C GLN A 10 -10.08 7.93 -1.53
N GLY A 11 -9.01 8.09 -2.31
CA GLY A 11 -7.79 8.75 -1.85
C GLY A 11 -6.98 9.25 -3.03
N LYS A 12 -5.96 10.03 -2.73
CA LYS A 12 -5.03 10.54 -3.73
C LYS A 12 -3.96 9.51 -4.04
N ILE A 13 -3.48 9.54 -5.26
CA ILE A 13 -2.42 8.66 -5.75
C ILE A 13 -1.06 9.33 -5.61
N PHE A 14 -0.08 8.57 -5.11
CA PHE A 14 1.34 8.88 -5.19
C PHE A 14 1.98 7.79 -6.04
N LYS A 15 2.44 8.17 -7.24
CA LYS A 15 2.93 7.21 -8.23
C LYS A 15 4.45 7.14 -8.23
N PHE A 16 4.97 5.93 -8.30
CA PHE A 16 6.39 5.62 -8.33
C PHE A 16 6.73 4.72 -9.51
N HIS A 17 8.02 4.57 -9.78
CA HIS A 17 8.57 3.87 -10.95
C HIS A 17 8.61 2.35 -10.78
N ASN A 18 9.04 1.64 -11.85
CA ASN A 18 9.32 0.21 -11.80
C ASN A 18 10.51 -0.09 -10.89
N ASP A 19 10.55 -1.32 -10.36
CA ASP A 19 11.66 -1.80 -9.53
C ASP A 19 11.93 -0.90 -8.33
N LEU A 20 10.85 -0.42 -7.68
CA LEU A 20 10.98 0.38 -6.47
C LEU A 20 11.52 -0.50 -5.34
N ASP A 21 12.73 -0.17 -4.90
CA ASP A 21 13.49 -0.92 -3.91
C ASP A 21 13.02 -0.61 -2.49
N THR A 22 13.09 -1.59 -1.59
CA THR A 22 12.75 -1.38 -0.18
C THR A 22 13.62 -0.30 0.47
N ASP A 23 14.88 -0.15 0.04
CA ASP A 23 15.76 0.91 0.53
C ASP A 23 15.28 2.31 0.12
N GLN A 24 14.56 2.41 -0.99
CA GLN A 24 13.91 3.67 -1.42
C GLN A 24 12.65 3.96 -0.63
N ILE A 25 11.95 2.91 -0.17
CA ILE A 25 10.78 3.09 0.71
C ILE A 25 11.24 3.59 2.07
N ILE A 26 12.22 2.92 2.66
CA ILE A 26 12.84 3.34 3.93
C ILE A 26 14.32 2.97 3.91
N ALA A 27 15.19 3.97 3.97
CA ALA A 27 16.63 3.75 3.92
C ALA A 27 17.12 3.02 5.17
N SER A 28 18.18 2.20 5.00
CA SER A 28 18.73 1.34 6.04
C SER A 28 19.13 2.10 7.30
N GLN A 29 19.62 3.32 7.15
CA GLN A 29 20.02 4.15 8.30
C GLN A 29 18.87 4.43 9.26
N TYR A 30 17.63 4.49 8.78
CA TYR A 30 16.47 4.78 9.61
C TYR A 30 15.91 3.53 10.30
N LEU A 31 16.36 2.33 9.93
CA LEU A 31 15.93 1.10 10.59
C LEU A 31 16.44 0.99 12.03
N LEU A 32 17.40 1.83 12.41
CA LEU A 32 17.90 1.91 13.78
C LEU A 32 16.98 2.71 14.71
N LEU A 33 15.98 3.42 14.17
CA LEU A 33 15.03 4.14 14.99
C LEU A 33 14.16 3.16 15.79
N PRO A 34 13.67 3.57 16.99
CA PRO A 34 13.03 2.63 17.91
C PRO A 34 11.69 2.06 17.44
N ASN A 35 10.95 2.79 16.60
CA ASN A 35 9.61 2.36 16.20
C ASN A 35 9.21 2.93 14.85
N LEU A 36 8.10 2.43 14.31
CA LEU A 36 7.58 2.85 13.02
C LEU A 36 7.12 4.31 12.98
N ASP A 37 6.64 4.83 14.11
CA ASP A 37 6.20 6.23 14.18
C ASP A 37 7.36 7.20 13.94
N GLU A 38 8.55 6.85 14.39
CA GLU A 38 9.73 7.66 14.13
C GLU A 38 10.30 7.42 12.72
N MET A 39 10.18 6.20 12.19
CA MET A 39 10.64 5.86 10.85
C MET A 39 9.78 6.48 9.76
N LYS A 40 8.46 6.54 9.94
CA LYS A 40 7.52 6.92 8.88
C LYS A 40 7.76 8.31 8.28
N GLY A 41 8.35 9.22 9.05
CA GLY A 41 8.70 10.56 8.57
C GLY A 41 9.77 10.56 7.47
N HIS A 42 10.49 9.45 7.32
CA HIS A 42 11.56 9.28 6.34
C HIS A 42 11.14 8.41 5.14
N THR A 43 9.85 8.09 5.04
CA THR A 43 9.32 7.25 3.96
C THR A 43 9.53 7.93 2.60
N PHE A 44 10.10 7.19 1.64
CA PHE A 44 10.43 7.68 0.30
C PHE A 44 11.32 8.93 0.28
N GLU A 45 12.05 9.18 1.35
CA GLU A 45 12.84 10.41 1.52
C GLU A 45 13.82 10.66 0.37
N SER A 46 14.42 9.61 -0.17
CA SER A 46 15.35 9.73 -1.30
C SER A 46 14.67 10.13 -2.62
N LEU A 47 13.37 9.90 -2.74
CA LEU A 47 12.61 10.20 -3.96
C LEU A 47 11.77 11.46 -3.82
N ASP A 48 11.17 11.66 -2.65
CA ASP A 48 10.32 12.81 -2.32
C ASP A 48 10.45 13.09 -0.82
N PRO A 49 11.35 14.00 -0.43
CA PRO A 49 11.59 14.29 0.99
C PRO A 49 10.34 14.73 1.76
N ASP A 50 9.34 15.25 1.06
CA ASP A 50 8.10 15.73 1.69
C ASP A 50 6.96 14.73 1.66
N PHE A 51 7.20 13.51 1.17
CA PHE A 51 6.16 12.50 1.04
C PHE A 51 5.35 12.32 2.32
N SER A 52 6.03 12.16 3.46
CA SER A 52 5.37 11.95 4.75
C SER A 52 4.48 13.10 5.18
N LYS A 53 4.76 14.31 4.70
CA LYS A 53 3.96 15.52 4.98
C LYS A 53 2.78 15.66 4.03
N LYS A 54 2.90 15.14 2.81
CA LYS A 54 1.87 15.25 1.77
C LYS A 54 0.82 14.15 1.86
N VAL A 55 1.25 12.92 2.19
CA VAL A 55 0.36 11.77 2.24
C VAL A 55 -0.62 11.90 3.41
N LYS A 56 -1.87 11.52 3.17
CA LYS A 56 -2.92 11.52 4.21
C LYS A 56 -3.47 10.12 4.38
N PRO A 57 -3.99 9.78 5.57
CA PRO A 57 -4.67 8.50 5.75
C PRO A 57 -5.75 8.30 4.69
N GLY A 58 -5.74 7.12 4.06
CA GLY A 58 -6.65 6.80 2.96
C GLY A 58 -6.07 6.99 1.57
N ASP A 59 -4.90 7.61 1.46
CA ASP A 59 -4.23 7.77 0.16
C ASP A 59 -3.60 6.45 -0.32
N PHE A 60 -3.24 6.41 -1.59
CA PHE A 60 -2.72 5.21 -2.26
C PHE A 60 -1.32 5.43 -2.79
N VAL A 61 -0.52 4.37 -2.73
CA VAL A 61 0.76 4.31 -3.43
C VAL A 61 0.57 3.43 -4.66
N VAL A 62 0.98 3.92 -5.82
CA VAL A 62 0.88 3.19 -7.08
C VAL A 62 2.28 3.03 -7.67
N GLY A 63 2.67 1.80 -7.96
CA GLY A 63 3.96 1.47 -8.56
C GLY A 63 3.82 0.74 -9.87
N GLY A 64 4.95 0.44 -10.50
CA GLY A 64 4.99 -0.35 -11.73
C GLY A 64 5.30 -1.81 -11.46
N GLU A 65 6.23 -2.36 -12.24
CA GLU A 65 6.68 -3.74 -12.08
C GLU A 65 7.59 -3.91 -10.87
N ASN A 66 7.52 -5.09 -10.24
CA ASN A 66 8.45 -5.54 -9.20
C ASN A 66 8.58 -4.56 -8.02
N PHE A 67 7.44 -4.10 -7.51
CA PHE A 67 7.38 -3.17 -6.38
C PHE A 67 7.87 -3.84 -5.10
N GLY A 68 8.77 -3.16 -4.38
CA GLY A 68 9.29 -3.67 -3.11
C GLY A 68 10.45 -4.65 -3.25
N CYS A 69 11.17 -4.60 -4.37
CA CYS A 69 12.35 -5.44 -4.58
C CYS A 69 13.49 -5.06 -3.64
N GLY A 70 14.57 -5.85 -3.66
CA GLY A 70 15.72 -5.62 -2.79
C GLY A 70 15.62 -6.38 -1.49
N SER A 71 16.18 -5.81 -0.43
CA SER A 71 16.27 -6.47 0.88
C SER A 71 14.90 -6.73 1.50
N SER A 72 14.78 -7.87 2.17
CA SER A 72 13.56 -8.21 2.91
C SER A 72 13.46 -7.36 4.18
N ARG A 73 12.58 -6.35 4.16
CA ARG A 73 12.36 -5.44 5.29
C ARG A 73 10.88 -5.35 5.61
N GLU A 74 10.51 -5.80 6.81
CA GLU A 74 9.13 -5.64 7.30
C GLU A 74 8.78 -4.16 7.50
N GLN A 75 9.80 -3.33 7.77
CA GLN A 75 9.62 -1.90 7.98
C GLN A 75 9.15 -1.19 6.71
N ALA A 76 9.47 -1.70 5.51
CA ALA A 76 9.05 -1.07 4.26
C ALA A 76 7.52 -1.00 4.14
N PRO A 77 6.77 -2.10 4.20
CA PRO A 77 5.31 -1.99 4.26
C PRO A 77 4.83 -1.37 5.58
N GLY A 78 5.58 -1.55 6.66
CA GLY A 78 5.24 -1.01 7.98
C GLY A 78 5.10 0.50 8.00
N VAL A 79 6.06 1.23 7.43
CA VAL A 79 6.00 2.71 7.41
C VAL A 79 4.85 3.21 6.52
N LEU A 80 4.53 2.50 5.44
CA LEU A 80 3.39 2.86 4.60
C LEU A 80 2.08 2.73 5.38
N LYS A 81 1.91 1.63 6.09
CA LYS A 81 0.73 1.45 6.93
C LYS A 81 0.67 2.48 8.05
N ALA A 82 1.78 2.78 8.68
CA ALA A 82 1.85 3.78 9.77
C ALA A 82 1.44 5.17 9.31
N LEU A 83 1.70 5.51 8.04
CA LEU A 83 1.27 6.78 7.43
C LEU A 83 -0.21 6.79 7.06
N GLY A 84 -0.89 5.64 7.14
CA GLY A 84 -2.29 5.53 6.78
C GLY A 84 -2.53 5.24 5.31
N VAL A 85 -1.51 4.81 4.57
CA VAL A 85 -1.69 4.38 3.17
C VAL A 85 -2.72 3.25 3.14
N LYS A 86 -3.76 3.42 2.35
CA LYS A 86 -4.87 2.47 2.30
C LYS A 86 -4.50 1.19 1.57
N ALA A 87 -3.75 1.29 0.51
CA ALA A 87 -3.28 0.16 -0.27
C ALA A 87 -2.13 0.56 -1.17
N VAL A 88 -1.34 -0.42 -1.56
CA VAL A 88 -0.34 -0.28 -2.63
C VAL A 88 -0.88 -1.03 -3.85
N ILE A 89 -0.91 -0.35 -4.99
CA ILE A 89 -1.35 -0.94 -6.25
C ILE A 89 -0.17 -0.91 -7.21
N ALA A 90 0.16 -2.04 -7.79
CA ALA A 90 1.30 -2.16 -8.70
C ALA A 90 1.03 -3.20 -9.78
N LYS A 91 1.82 -3.16 -10.85
CA LYS A 91 1.72 -4.17 -11.91
C LYS A 91 2.18 -5.54 -11.42
N SER A 92 3.18 -5.56 -10.56
CA SER A 92 3.66 -6.77 -9.89
C SER A 92 4.42 -6.37 -8.63
N PHE A 93 4.61 -7.32 -7.73
CA PHE A 93 5.30 -7.13 -6.46
C PHE A 93 6.42 -8.13 -6.30
N ALA A 94 7.50 -7.72 -5.63
CA ALA A 94 8.46 -8.67 -5.10
C ALA A 94 7.74 -9.54 -4.06
N ARG A 95 8.01 -10.84 -4.10
CA ARG A 95 7.28 -11.86 -3.33
C ARG A 95 7.29 -11.59 -1.83
N ILE A 96 8.44 -11.25 -1.29
CA ILE A 96 8.59 -11.05 0.16
C ILE A 96 7.87 -9.77 0.59
N PHE A 97 7.98 -8.69 -0.19
CA PHE A 97 7.23 -7.46 0.10
C PHE A 97 5.74 -7.71 0.13
N PHE A 98 5.22 -8.40 -0.88
CA PHE A 98 3.79 -8.73 -0.95
C PHE A 98 3.32 -9.48 0.30
N ARG A 99 4.05 -10.52 0.68
CA ARG A 99 3.73 -11.33 1.86
C ARG A 99 3.76 -10.49 3.14
N ASN A 100 4.80 -9.71 3.32
CA ASN A 100 4.95 -8.86 4.52
C ASN A 100 3.83 -7.81 4.59
N ALA A 101 3.47 -7.20 3.45
CA ALA A 101 2.38 -6.21 3.40
C ALA A 101 1.04 -6.83 3.86
N ILE A 102 0.65 -7.95 3.28
CA ILE A 102 -0.60 -8.63 3.65
C ILE A 102 -0.59 -9.00 5.13
N ASN A 103 0.52 -9.55 5.62
CA ASN A 103 0.63 -10.01 7.02
C ASN A 103 0.50 -8.89 8.04
N ILE A 104 0.89 -7.67 7.72
CA ILE A 104 0.73 -6.52 8.61
C ILE A 104 -0.58 -5.76 8.39
N GLY A 105 -1.39 -6.18 7.42
CA GLY A 105 -2.67 -5.55 7.16
C GLY A 105 -2.64 -4.42 6.13
N LEU A 106 -1.60 -4.36 5.31
CA LEU A 106 -1.52 -3.41 4.20
C LEU A 106 -1.89 -4.12 2.90
N PRO A 107 -3.03 -3.77 2.28
CA PRO A 107 -3.39 -4.39 1.00
C PRO A 107 -2.35 -4.10 -0.09
N ALA A 108 -1.91 -5.15 -0.77
CA ALA A 108 -1.04 -5.09 -1.94
C ALA A 108 -1.82 -5.68 -3.10
N ILE A 109 -2.18 -4.86 -4.07
CA ILE A 109 -3.12 -5.20 -5.13
C ILE A 109 -2.43 -5.14 -6.48
N VAL A 110 -2.47 -6.25 -7.20
CA VAL A 110 -1.94 -6.30 -8.57
C VAL A 110 -2.98 -5.77 -9.55
N CYS A 111 -2.59 -4.75 -10.30
CA CYS A 111 -3.41 -4.20 -11.37
C CYS A 111 -2.48 -3.82 -12.52
N LYS A 112 -2.66 -4.45 -13.67
CA LYS A 112 -1.70 -4.30 -14.78
C LYS A 112 -1.87 -3.03 -15.59
N ASP A 113 -3.10 -2.55 -15.73
CA ASP A 113 -3.40 -1.43 -16.62
C ASP A 113 -3.46 -0.08 -15.92
N LEU A 114 -3.93 -0.05 -14.68
CA LEU A 114 -4.12 1.20 -13.94
C LEU A 114 -2.83 2.00 -13.74
N PRO A 115 -1.69 1.39 -13.37
CA PRO A 115 -0.50 2.18 -13.10
C PRO A 115 -0.04 3.08 -14.24
N ASP A 116 -0.19 2.62 -15.50
CA ASP A 116 0.19 3.42 -16.66
C ASP A 116 -0.79 4.54 -16.99
N ALA A 117 -2.01 4.46 -16.46
CA ALA A 117 -3.09 5.38 -16.78
C ALA A 117 -3.26 6.51 -15.77
N VAL A 118 -2.53 6.48 -14.68
CA VAL A 118 -2.67 7.45 -13.59
C VAL A 118 -1.37 8.17 -13.30
N LYS A 119 -1.49 9.30 -12.61
CA LYS A 119 -0.35 10.11 -12.17
C LYS A 119 -0.58 10.58 -10.73
N THR A 120 0.48 11.02 -10.09
CA THR A 120 0.42 11.59 -8.74
C THR A 120 -0.59 12.74 -8.71
N GLY A 121 -1.47 12.71 -7.70
CA GLY A 121 -2.52 13.71 -7.54
C GLY A 121 -3.87 13.25 -8.05
N ASP A 122 -3.93 12.22 -8.89
CA ASP A 122 -5.21 11.64 -9.32
C ASP A 122 -5.94 11.02 -8.13
N THR A 123 -7.25 10.92 -8.22
CA THR A 123 -8.08 10.28 -7.20
C THR A 123 -8.37 8.83 -7.60
N LEU A 124 -8.23 7.94 -6.64
CA LEU A 124 -8.50 6.52 -6.81
C LEU A 124 -9.59 6.07 -5.86
N GLU A 125 -10.47 5.21 -6.34
CA GLU A 125 -11.49 4.51 -5.56
C GLU A 125 -11.23 3.01 -5.70
N LEU A 126 -10.96 2.33 -4.58
CA LEU A 126 -10.63 0.90 -4.59
C LEU A 126 -11.77 0.08 -4.02
N HIS A 127 -12.21 -0.93 -4.79
CA HIS A 127 -13.21 -1.92 -4.39
C HIS A 127 -12.53 -3.28 -4.30
N MET A 128 -11.84 -3.53 -3.19
CA MET A 128 -10.99 -4.70 -3.01
C MET A 128 -11.75 -6.01 -3.12
N SER A 129 -12.94 -6.11 -2.51
CA SER A 129 -13.75 -7.32 -2.54
C SER A 129 -14.28 -7.65 -3.95
N GLU A 130 -14.47 -6.65 -4.77
CA GLU A 130 -14.93 -6.80 -6.15
C GLU A 130 -13.79 -7.00 -7.14
N GLY A 131 -12.56 -6.69 -6.73
CA GLY A 131 -11.39 -6.75 -7.60
C GLY A 131 -11.37 -5.65 -8.64
N THR A 132 -11.83 -4.44 -8.28
CA THR A 132 -11.87 -3.29 -9.20
C THR A 132 -11.31 -2.04 -8.56
N ALA A 133 -10.85 -1.12 -9.41
CA ALA A 133 -10.40 0.20 -9.00
C ALA A 133 -10.85 1.22 -10.04
N VAL A 134 -11.28 2.39 -9.58
CA VAL A 134 -11.79 3.46 -10.45
C VAL A 134 -10.86 4.67 -10.35
N ALA A 135 -10.40 5.15 -11.49
CA ALA A 135 -9.59 6.35 -11.58
C ALA A 135 -9.91 7.07 -12.89
N ASN A 136 -10.00 8.40 -12.83
CA ASN A 136 -10.28 9.24 -14.01
C ASN A 136 -11.54 8.80 -14.78
N GLY A 137 -12.57 8.36 -14.04
CA GLY A 137 -13.84 7.95 -14.62
C GLY A 137 -13.83 6.57 -15.30
N LYS A 138 -12.73 5.83 -15.16
CA LYS A 138 -12.60 4.49 -15.78
C LYS A 138 -12.38 3.43 -14.72
N THR A 139 -13.01 2.26 -14.93
CA THR A 139 -12.88 1.11 -14.04
C THR A 139 -11.81 0.15 -14.57
N TYR A 140 -10.90 -0.23 -13.68
CA TYR A 140 -9.81 -1.17 -13.98
C TYR A 140 -10.00 -2.45 -13.21
N SER A 141 -9.71 -3.58 -13.84
CA SER A 141 -9.73 -4.88 -13.19
C SER A 141 -8.42 -5.09 -12.42
N CYS A 142 -8.56 -5.47 -11.16
CA CYS A 142 -7.44 -5.85 -10.31
C CYS A 142 -7.49 -7.36 -10.05
N THR A 143 -6.35 -7.95 -9.74
CA THR A 143 -6.33 -9.34 -9.30
C THR A 143 -7.00 -9.42 -7.92
N LYS A 144 -8.07 -10.21 -7.83
CA LYS A 144 -8.79 -10.41 -6.59
C LYS A 144 -7.96 -11.28 -5.65
N LEU A 145 -7.76 -10.80 -4.42
CA LEU A 145 -7.02 -11.57 -3.42
C LEU A 145 -7.81 -12.80 -2.98
N PRO A 146 -7.13 -13.93 -2.67
CA PRO A 146 -7.79 -15.08 -2.07
C PRO A 146 -8.53 -14.69 -0.80
N GLU A 147 -9.61 -15.41 -0.50
CA GLU A 147 -10.47 -15.09 0.64
C GLU A 147 -9.71 -15.07 1.97
N TYR A 148 -8.77 -15.99 2.17
CA TYR A 148 -8.00 -16.02 3.42
C TYR A 148 -7.14 -14.75 3.60
N MET A 149 -6.61 -14.19 2.51
CA MET A 149 -5.85 -12.94 2.56
C MET A 149 -6.76 -11.75 2.85
N GLN A 150 -7.96 -11.72 2.24
CA GLN A 150 -8.94 -10.68 2.53
C GLN A 150 -9.34 -10.70 4.00
N ASN A 151 -9.49 -11.90 4.59
CA ASN A 151 -9.81 -12.05 6.00
C ASN A 151 -8.68 -11.51 6.90
N ILE A 152 -7.43 -11.81 6.56
CA ILE A 152 -6.27 -11.28 7.28
C ILE A 152 -6.28 -9.75 7.24
N LEU A 153 -6.49 -9.16 6.07
CA LEU A 153 -6.53 -7.71 5.89
C LEU A 153 -7.68 -7.07 6.67
N ASN A 154 -8.87 -7.69 6.63
CA ASN A 154 -10.04 -7.17 7.33
C ASN A 154 -9.87 -7.19 8.85
N GLN A 155 -9.01 -8.04 9.37
CA GLN A 155 -8.72 -8.14 10.81
C GLN A 155 -7.51 -7.32 11.24
N GLY A 156 -6.88 -6.60 10.30
CA GLY A 156 -5.75 -5.73 10.59
C GLY A 156 -4.38 -6.39 10.51
N GLY A 157 -4.31 -7.62 9.99
CA GLY A 157 -3.06 -8.34 9.79
C GLY A 157 -3.09 -9.74 10.39
N LEU A 158 -2.01 -10.49 10.18
CA LEU A 158 -1.94 -11.91 10.59
C LEU A 158 -1.98 -12.07 12.10
N ILE A 159 -1.21 -11.29 12.85
CA ILE A 159 -1.17 -11.39 14.32
C ILE A 159 -2.53 -11.05 14.91
N ALA A 160 -3.18 -10.00 14.44
CA ALA A 160 -4.53 -9.62 14.88
C ALA A 160 -5.55 -10.73 14.56
N SER A 161 -5.41 -11.35 13.39
CA SER A 161 -6.25 -12.48 12.97
C SER A 161 -6.12 -13.67 13.92
N LEU A 162 -4.88 -14.05 14.26
CA LEU A 162 -4.61 -15.17 15.17
C LEU A 162 -5.13 -14.89 16.58
N ASN A 163 -4.97 -13.67 17.07
CA ASN A 163 -5.46 -13.28 18.39
C ASN A 163 -6.98 -13.37 18.49
N ARG A 164 -7.70 -13.07 17.40
CA ARG A 164 -9.16 -13.19 17.37
C ARG A 164 -9.65 -14.64 17.38
N GLU A 165 -8.89 -15.55 16.79
CA GLU A 165 -9.22 -16.97 16.80
C GLU A 165 -9.05 -17.60 18.18
N GLU A 166 -8.18 -17.03 19.01
CA GLU A 166 -7.95 -17.49 20.38
C GLU A 166 -9.02 -16.98 21.37
N GLU A 167 -9.78 -15.97 21.00
CA GLU A 167 -10.90 -15.46 21.79
C GLU A 167 -12.17 -16.29 21.53
#